data_1b878ff0650834ab7654888455367550
#
_entry.id   1b878ff0650834ab7654888455367550
#
_cell.length_a   1.000
_cell.length_b   1.000
_cell.length_c   1.000
_cell.angle_alpha   90.00
_cell.angle_beta   90.00
_cell.angle_gamma   90.00
#
_symmetry.space_group_name_H-M   'P 1'
#
loop_
_entity.id
_entity.type
_entity.pdbx_description
1 polymer ?
#
loop_
_entity_poly.entity_id
_entity_poly.type
_entity_poly.pdbx_seq_one_letter_code
_entity_poly.pdbx_strand_id
1 'polypeptide(L)'
;MVTQALSFDLAASSFLNHLQIERGLAANSIAAYRRDLAKFQGFLNGAELQSVTPDHVSAFESSLREVNLAVASINRIDSTLRSFFKHLQIEYGLNDPTLEIAPSKSARRLPKALTIEQILSMIEVSYRQSDPITLRDRAMLELLYSSGARVSELIGINLSDLNVVQTADGEITTLKLRGKGSKERIVPLGSFASKAIDDYCVRIRPGLLAKNPKNNSALFLNSRGGRI
;
A
#
# COMPACT_ATOMS: atom_id res chain seq x y z
N MET A 1 -5.71 -11.79 44.25
CA MET A 1 -5.61 -12.21 42.85
C MET A 1 -4.39 -11.51 42.27
N VAL A 2 -3.32 -12.25 41.94
CA VAL A 2 -2.16 -11.66 41.27
C VAL A 2 -2.60 -11.36 39.83
N THR A 3 -2.88 -10.09 39.54
CA THR A 3 -3.18 -9.64 38.18
C THR A 3 -1.89 -9.86 37.38
N GLN A 4 -1.88 -10.89 36.56
CA GLN A 4 -0.74 -11.18 35.70
C GLN A 4 -0.49 -9.93 34.83
N ALA A 5 0.72 -9.37 34.90
CA ALA A 5 1.08 -8.18 34.14
C ALA A 5 0.84 -8.44 32.64
N LEU A 6 0.08 -7.58 31.97
CA LEU A 6 -0.20 -7.70 30.53
C LEU A 6 1.10 -7.45 29.76
N SER A 7 1.59 -8.48 29.08
CA SER A 7 2.80 -8.32 28.25
C SER A 7 2.49 -7.47 27.02
N PHE A 8 3.49 -6.71 26.53
CA PHE A 8 3.34 -5.90 25.33
C PHE A 8 2.96 -6.74 24.10
N ASP A 9 3.53 -7.91 23.95
CA ASP A 9 3.26 -8.81 22.81
C ASP A 9 1.81 -9.30 22.80
N LEU A 10 1.27 -9.64 23.98
CA LEU A 10 -0.12 -10.06 24.10
C LEU A 10 -1.06 -8.89 23.78
N ALA A 11 -0.79 -7.71 24.32
CA ALA A 11 -1.56 -6.50 24.08
C ALA A 11 -1.54 -6.08 22.59
N ALA A 12 -0.36 -6.10 21.98
CA ALA A 12 -0.20 -5.78 20.55
C ALA A 12 -0.94 -6.81 19.66
N SER A 13 -0.86 -8.10 20.00
CA SER A 13 -1.58 -9.16 19.26
C SER A 13 -3.08 -9.00 19.38
N SER A 14 -3.62 -8.73 20.57
CA SER A 14 -5.03 -8.45 20.82
C SER A 14 -5.50 -7.27 19.96
N PHE A 15 -4.80 -6.15 20.02
CA PHE A 15 -5.11 -4.96 19.23
C PHE A 15 -5.09 -5.21 17.71
N LEU A 16 -4.05 -5.88 17.20
CA LEU A 16 -3.95 -6.17 15.77
C LEU A 16 -5.05 -7.12 15.29
N ASN A 17 -5.44 -8.09 16.12
CA ASN A 17 -6.57 -8.99 15.84
C ASN A 17 -7.90 -8.21 15.82
N HIS A 18 -8.14 -7.33 16.79
CA HIS A 18 -9.30 -6.43 16.79
C HIS A 18 -9.37 -5.61 15.50
N LEU A 19 -8.25 -4.98 15.07
CA LEU A 19 -8.21 -4.21 13.84
C LEU A 19 -8.49 -5.07 12.59
N GLN A 20 -7.98 -6.30 12.57
CA GLN A 20 -8.13 -7.21 11.43
C GLN A 20 -9.53 -7.81 11.35
N ILE A 21 -10.05 -8.34 12.47
CA ILE A 21 -11.27 -9.14 12.49
C ILE A 21 -12.50 -8.23 12.63
N GLU A 22 -12.51 -7.33 13.62
CA GLU A 22 -13.69 -6.52 13.92
C GLU A 22 -13.76 -5.25 13.05
N ARG A 23 -12.60 -4.63 12.76
CA ARG A 23 -12.52 -3.41 11.94
C ARG A 23 -12.29 -3.68 10.46
N GLY A 24 -11.98 -4.91 10.07
CA GLY A 24 -11.77 -5.31 8.68
C GLY A 24 -10.64 -4.55 7.96
N LEU A 25 -9.57 -4.14 8.69
CA LEU A 25 -8.48 -3.39 8.09
C LEU A 25 -7.66 -4.25 7.12
N ALA A 26 -7.23 -3.63 6.02
CA ALA A 26 -6.39 -4.29 5.01
C ALA A 26 -5.03 -4.72 5.60
N ALA A 27 -4.48 -5.83 5.08
CA ALA A 27 -3.23 -6.43 5.54
C ALA A 27 -2.06 -5.42 5.61
N ASN A 28 -1.95 -4.51 4.63
CA ASN A 28 -0.92 -3.46 4.63
C ASN A 28 -1.08 -2.47 5.80
N SER A 29 -2.32 -2.16 6.20
CA SER A 29 -2.58 -1.31 7.37
C SER A 29 -2.16 -2.04 8.64
N ILE A 30 -2.54 -3.31 8.80
CA ILE A 30 -2.12 -4.15 9.95
C ILE A 30 -0.60 -4.24 10.03
N ALA A 31 0.09 -4.45 8.90
CA ALA A 31 1.55 -4.48 8.85
C ALA A 31 2.18 -3.11 9.24
N ALA A 32 1.54 -1.99 8.91
CA ALA A 32 2.01 -0.67 9.34
C ALA A 32 1.85 -0.49 10.85
N TYR A 33 0.68 -0.80 11.42
CA TYR A 33 0.45 -0.79 12.87
C TYR A 33 1.46 -1.66 13.61
N ARG A 34 1.69 -2.88 13.13
CA ARG A 34 2.67 -3.81 13.73
C ARG A 34 4.08 -3.21 13.76
N ARG A 35 4.53 -2.61 12.66
CA ARG A 35 5.87 -1.97 12.61
C ARG A 35 5.98 -0.78 13.57
N ASP A 36 4.92 0.00 13.72
CA ASP A 36 4.91 1.14 14.61
C ASP A 36 4.95 0.71 16.07
N LEU A 37 4.15 -0.28 16.45
CA LEU A 37 4.17 -0.86 17.79
C LEU A 37 5.51 -1.50 18.13
N ALA A 38 6.14 -2.21 17.18
CA ALA A 38 7.47 -2.79 17.40
C ALA A 38 8.55 -1.72 17.67
N LYS A 39 8.46 -0.54 17.02
CA LYS A 39 9.36 0.58 17.31
C LYS A 39 9.16 1.11 18.73
N PHE A 40 7.91 1.26 19.15
CA PHE A 40 7.60 1.72 20.50
C PHE A 40 8.02 0.71 21.56
N GLN A 41 7.77 -0.57 21.35
CA GLN A 41 8.22 -1.65 22.22
C GLN A 41 9.76 -1.66 22.39
N GLY A 42 10.48 -1.51 21.26
CA GLY A 42 11.95 -1.42 21.30
C GLY A 42 12.45 -0.20 22.08
N PHE A 43 11.76 0.94 22.00
CA PHE A 43 12.09 2.12 22.79
C PHE A 43 11.84 1.92 24.28
N LEU A 44 10.75 1.26 24.66
CA LEU A 44 10.43 0.96 26.06
C LEU A 44 11.46 0.04 26.75
N ASN A 45 12.24 -0.70 25.98
CA ASN A 45 13.34 -1.53 26.46
C ASN A 45 12.98 -2.44 27.66
N GLY A 46 11.81 -3.10 27.58
CA GLY A 46 11.32 -4.02 28.60
C GLY A 46 10.52 -3.37 29.75
N ALA A 47 10.24 -2.07 29.71
CA ALA A 47 9.33 -1.45 30.66
C ALA A 47 7.93 -2.07 30.58
N GLU A 48 7.28 -2.24 31.73
CA GLU A 48 5.93 -2.78 31.81
C GLU A 48 4.92 -1.81 31.15
N LEU A 49 3.97 -2.35 30.40
CA LEU A 49 2.99 -1.56 29.66
C LEU A 49 2.14 -0.68 30.61
N GLN A 50 1.84 -1.15 31.80
CA GLN A 50 1.10 -0.44 32.82
C GLN A 50 1.85 0.77 33.41
N SER A 51 3.18 0.78 33.29
CA SER A 51 4.04 1.87 33.78
C SER A 51 4.27 2.97 32.74
N VAL A 52 3.72 2.83 31.53
CA VAL A 52 3.90 3.83 30.48
C VAL A 52 3.17 5.12 30.83
N THR A 53 3.90 6.22 30.81
CA THR A 53 3.42 7.57 31.13
C THR A 53 3.45 8.47 29.90
N PRO A 54 2.80 9.65 29.93
CA PRO A 54 2.90 10.65 28.86
C PRO A 54 4.37 11.06 28.57
N ASP A 55 5.23 11.08 29.59
CA ASP A 55 6.66 11.40 29.42
C ASP A 55 7.38 10.35 28.56
N HIS A 56 7.06 9.06 28.71
CA HIS A 56 7.60 8.01 27.86
C HIS A 56 7.21 8.22 26.40
N VAL A 57 5.96 8.64 26.14
CA VAL A 57 5.48 8.89 24.78
C VAL A 57 6.17 10.11 24.18
N SER A 58 6.31 11.19 24.94
CA SER A 58 7.02 12.41 24.54
C SER A 58 8.50 12.15 24.25
N ALA A 59 9.17 11.36 25.09
CA ALA A 59 10.54 10.95 24.88
C ALA A 59 10.71 10.07 23.64
N PHE A 60 9.75 9.17 23.38
CA PHE A 60 9.73 8.38 22.16
C PHE A 60 9.59 9.26 20.91
N GLU A 61 8.65 10.22 20.90
CA GLU A 61 8.52 11.18 19.80
C GLU A 61 9.83 11.96 19.56
N SER A 62 10.49 12.38 20.63
CA SER A 62 11.77 13.08 20.53
C SER A 62 12.83 12.21 19.88
N SER A 63 12.92 10.94 20.27
CA SER A 63 13.86 9.98 19.66
C SER A 63 13.60 9.77 18.17
N LEU A 64 12.32 9.78 17.73
CA LEU A 64 11.96 9.69 16.31
C LEU A 64 12.42 10.94 15.52
N ARG A 65 12.39 12.11 16.15
CA ARG A 65 12.89 13.36 15.54
C ARG A 65 14.41 13.37 15.43
N GLU A 66 15.12 12.87 16.44
CA GLU A 66 16.59 12.75 16.44
C GLU A 66 17.12 11.92 15.29
N VAL A 67 16.41 10.83 14.91
CA VAL A 67 16.74 10.03 13.73
C VAL A 67 16.20 10.61 12.42
N ASN A 68 15.77 11.88 12.41
CA ASN A 68 15.26 12.61 11.25
C ASN A 68 14.05 11.93 10.55
N LEU A 69 13.20 11.25 11.32
CA LEU A 69 11.99 10.67 10.74
C LEU A 69 11.04 11.79 10.25
N ALA A 70 10.46 11.61 9.07
CA ALA A 70 9.54 12.60 8.49
C ALA A 70 8.33 12.84 9.41
N VAL A 71 7.91 14.11 9.57
CA VAL A 71 6.78 14.52 10.43
C VAL A 71 5.51 13.73 10.14
N ALA A 72 5.21 13.45 8.85
CA ALA A 72 4.07 12.63 8.47
C ALA A 72 4.16 11.19 9.02
N SER A 73 5.38 10.63 9.12
CA SER A 73 5.60 9.30 9.70
C SER A 73 5.45 9.33 11.21
N ILE A 74 5.90 10.37 11.88
CA ILE A 74 5.71 10.57 13.33
C ILE A 74 4.21 10.66 13.61
N ASN A 75 3.46 11.53 12.93
CA ASN A 75 2.01 11.67 13.11
C ASN A 75 1.25 10.36 12.87
N ARG A 76 1.73 9.49 11.94
CA ARG A 76 1.15 8.17 11.73
C ARG A 76 1.41 7.24 12.93
N ILE A 77 2.63 7.26 13.46
CA ILE A 77 3.01 6.49 14.65
C ILE A 77 2.18 6.93 15.85
N ASP A 78 2.03 8.23 16.07
CA ASP A 78 1.19 8.79 17.15
C ASP A 78 -0.26 8.34 17.03
N SER A 79 -0.79 8.31 15.79
CA SER A 79 -2.14 7.79 15.53
C SER A 79 -2.24 6.28 15.84
N THR A 80 -1.16 5.52 15.60
CA THR A 80 -1.07 4.11 15.99
C THR A 80 -1.11 3.97 17.50
N LEU A 81 -0.30 4.73 18.23
CA LEU A 81 -0.22 4.68 19.69
C LEU A 81 -1.56 5.07 20.34
N ARG A 82 -2.19 6.15 19.86
CA ARG A 82 -3.54 6.54 20.34
C ARG A 82 -4.56 5.42 20.15
N SER A 83 -4.58 4.80 18.98
CA SER A 83 -5.50 3.71 18.71
C SER A 83 -5.22 2.49 19.59
N PHE A 84 -3.94 2.21 19.83
CA PHE A 84 -3.49 1.10 20.67
C PHE A 84 -3.87 1.32 22.14
N PHE A 85 -3.48 2.45 22.74
CA PHE A 85 -3.79 2.73 24.14
C PHE A 85 -5.29 2.91 24.41
N LYS A 86 -6.03 3.47 23.46
CA LYS A 86 -7.48 3.50 23.53
C LYS A 86 -8.09 2.09 23.57
N HIS A 87 -7.58 1.16 22.77
CA HIS A 87 -7.99 -0.25 22.81
C HIS A 87 -7.67 -0.86 24.19
N LEU A 88 -6.47 -0.61 24.73
CA LEU A 88 -6.07 -1.13 26.03
C LEU A 88 -6.89 -0.53 27.17
N GLN A 89 -7.28 0.72 27.06
CA GLN A 89 -8.18 1.35 28.05
C GLN A 89 -9.55 0.65 28.07
N ILE A 90 -10.09 0.34 26.87
CA ILE A 90 -11.41 -0.30 26.75
C ILE A 90 -11.37 -1.76 27.21
N GLU A 91 -10.38 -2.54 26.76
CA GLU A 91 -10.32 -3.98 26.99
C GLU A 91 -9.73 -4.37 28.35
N TYR A 92 -8.80 -3.57 28.86
CA TYR A 92 -8.03 -3.92 30.05
C TYR A 92 -8.08 -2.87 31.16
N GLY A 93 -8.80 -1.76 30.96
CA GLY A 93 -8.91 -0.68 31.94
C GLY A 93 -7.61 0.07 32.23
N LEU A 94 -6.62 -0.01 31.32
CA LEU A 94 -5.33 0.69 31.47
C LEU A 94 -5.50 2.19 31.21
N ASN A 95 -4.65 3.00 31.85
CA ASN A 95 -4.58 4.43 31.56
C ASN A 95 -4.08 4.67 30.14
N ASP A 96 -4.63 5.69 29.47
CA ASP A 96 -4.17 6.12 28.15
C ASP A 96 -3.15 7.26 28.27
N PRO A 97 -1.84 7.00 28.07
CA PRO A 97 -0.78 8.01 28.15
C PRO A 97 -0.73 8.93 26.92
N THR A 98 -1.60 8.71 25.93
CA THR A 98 -1.56 9.44 24.65
C THR A 98 -2.56 10.59 24.57
N LEU A 99 -3.34 10.84 25.62
CA LEU A 99 -4.41 11.84 25.63
C LEU A 99 -3.89 13.27 25.35
N GLU A 100 -2.68 13.60 25.78
CA GLU A 100 -2.09 14.92 25.65
C GLU A 100 -1.23 15.08 24.37
N ILE A 101 -1.08 14.03 23.57
CA ILE A 101 -0.28 14.12 22.33
C ILE A 101 -0.99 15.06 21.34
N ALA A 102 -0.38 16.20 21.05
CA ALA A 102 -0.84 17.09 19.98
C ALA A 102 -0.22 16.66 18.65
N PRO A 103 -1.01 16.55 17.55
CA PRO A 103 -0.45 16.26 16.24
C PRO A 103 0.56 17.33 15.84
N SER A 104 1.76 16.92 15.45
CA SER A 104 2.75 17.84 14.89
C SER A 104 2.24 18.48 13.60
N LYS A 105 2.25 19.81 13.52
CA LYS A 105 1.83 20.53 12.31
C LYS A 105 2.74 20.12 11.15
N SER A 106 2.19 19.42 10.17
CA SER A 106 2.86 19.14 8.91
C SER A 106 2.44 20.17 7.87
N ALA A 107 3.40 20.80 7.24
CA ALA A 107 3.09 21.66 6.10
C ALA A 107 2.43 20.81 5.01
N ARG A 108 1.21 21.14 4.63
CA ARG A 108 0.47 20.47 3.57
C ARG A 108 1.12 20.82 2.23
N ARG A 109 2.02 19.96 1.77
CA ARG A 109 2.60 20.11 0.43
C ARG A 109 1.53 19.75 -0.60
N LEU A 110 1.22 20.68 -1.48
CA LEU A 110 0.38 20.38 -2.64
C LEU A 110 1.10 19.35 -3.52
N PRO A 111 0.39 18.30 -4.00
CA PRO A 111 0.98 17.36 -4.93
C PRO A 111 1.48 18.10 -6.18
N LYS A 112 2.72 17.84 -6.58
CA LYS A 112 3.24 18.32 -7.88
C LYS A 112 2.73 17.33 -8.92
N ALA A 113 1.65 17.69 -9.61
CA ALA A 113 1.18 16.93 -10.75
C ALA A 113 2.18 17.07 -11.92
N LEU A 114 2.40 15.99 -12.66
CA LEU A 114 3.14 16.03 -13.91
C LEU A 114 2.29 16.69 -14.99
N THR A 115 2.91 17.41 -15.93
CA THR A 115 2.22 17.89 -17.12
C THR A 115 1.95 16.74 -18.10
N ILE A 116 1.04 16.97 -19.04
CA ILE A 116 0.75 15.98 -20.10
C ILE A 116 2.01 15.67 -20.90
N GLU A 117 2.79 16.71 -21.27
CA GLU A 117 4.03 16.57 -22.03
C GLU A 117 5.06 15.73 -21.27
N GLN A 118 5.19 15.91 -19.95
CA GLN A 118 6.07 15.12 -19.09
C GLN A 118 5.63 13.64 -19.06
N ILE A 119 4.31 13.39 -18.96
CA ILE A 119 3.79 12.02 -18.98
C ILE A 119 4.04 11.35 -20.33
N LEU A 120 3.74 12.03 -21.43
CA LEU A 120 3.96 11.50 -22.78
C LEU A 120 5.45 11.21 -23.02
N SER A 121 6.34 12.12 -22.65
CA SER A 121 7.77 11.91 -22.73
C SER A 121 8.24 10.70 -21.90
N MET A 122 7.71 10.54 -20.68
CA MET A 122 8.03 9.39 -19.83
C MET A 122 7.57 8.06 -20.47
N ILE A 123 6.40 8.02 -21.08
CA ILE A 123 5.89 6.85 -21.80
C ILE A 123 6.76 6.55 -23.01
N GLU A 124 7.12 7.57 -23.77
CA GLU A 124 7.96 7.40 -24.98
C GLU A 124 9.34 6.82 -24.64
N VAL A 125 10.05 7.40 -23.67
CA VAL A 125 11.39 6.94 -23.29
C VAL A 125 11.40 5.62 -22.53
N SER A 126 10.23 5.15 -22.08
CA SER A 126 10.11 3.87 -21.36
C SER A 126 10.38 2.66 -22.28
N TYR A 127 10.16 2.80 -23.58
CA TYR A 127 10.42 1.75 -24.57
C TYR A 127 11.80 1.93 -25.20
N ARG A 128 12.56 0.83 -25.25
CA ARG A 128 13.87 0.76 -25.91
C ARG A 128 13.90 -0.45 -26.84
N GLN A 129 14.19 -0.21 -28.11
CA GLN A 129 14.25 -1.29 -29.09
C GLN A 129 15.34 -2.34 -28.79
N SER A 130 16.42 -1.92 -28.14
CA SER A 130 17.50 -2.81 -27.69
C SER A 130 17.12 -3.70 -26.50
N ASP A 131 16.01 -3.41 -25.80
CA ASP A 131 15.55 -4.17 -24.64
C ASP A 131 14.04 -4.42 -24.76
N PRO A 132 13.62 -5.50 -25.43
CA PRO A 132 12.20 -5.77 -25.71
C PRO A 132 11.30 -5.88 -24.47
N ILE A 133 11.85 -6.20 -23.29
CA ILE A 133 11.07 -6.27 -22.04
C ILE A 133 10.44 -4.92 -21.67
N THR A 134 10.99 -3.83 -22.18
CA THR A 134 10.48 -2.48 -21.96
C THR A 134 9.12 -2.22 -22.62
N LEU A 135 8.65 -3.08 -23.54
CA LEU A 135 7.24 -3.07 -23.98
C LEU A 135 6.28 -3.30 -22.83
N ARG A 136 6.66 -4.12 -21.84
CA ARG A 136 5.90 -4.29 -20.61
C ARG A 136 5.80 -2.97 -19.84
N ASP A 137 6.93 -2.29 -19.67
CA ASP A 137 7.00 -1.07 -18.87
C ASP A 137 6.19 0.06 -19.54
N ARG A 138 6.25 0.14 -20.87
CA ARG A 138 5.38 1.03 -21.65
C ARG A 138 3.90 0.69 -21.46
N ALA A 139 3.52 -0.58 -21.56
CA ALA A 139 2.14 -1.01 -21.36
C ALA A 139 1.63 -0.69 -19.95
N MET A 140 2.47 -0.80 -18.92
CA MET A 140 2.15 -0.43 -17.56
C MET A 140 1.89 1.09 -17.42
N LEU A 141 2.72 1.93 -18.03
CA LEU A 141 2.57 3.39 -17.98
C LEU A 141 1.33 3.86 -18.76
N GLU A 142 1.12 3.33 -19.97
CA GLU A 142 -0.09 3.61 -20.76
C GLU A 142 -1.37 3.23 -20.01
N LEU A 143 -1.37 2.06 -19.36
CA LEU A 143 -2.51 1.62 -18.58
C LEU A 143 -2.76 2.51 -17.36
N LEU A 144 -1.71 2.89 -16.63
CA LEU A 144 -1.81 3.81 -15.49
C LEU A 144 -2.40 5.15 -15.91
N TYR A 145 -1.92 5.70 -17.03
CA TYR A 145 -2.39 6.98 -17.55
C TYR A 145 -3.84 6.91 -18.02
N SER A 146 -4.21 5.86 -18.75
CA SER A 146 -5.56 5.67 -19.30
C SER A 146 -6.61 5.40 -18.21
N SER A 147 -6.26 4.62 -17.18
CA SER A 147 -7.24 4.11 -16.20
C SER A 147 -7.26 4.87 -14.88
N GLY A 148 -6.23 5.67 -14.57
CA GLY A 148 -6.04 6.26 -13.24
C GLY A 148 -5.91 5.21 -12.14
N ALA A 149 -5.43 4.00 -12.46
CA ALA A 149 -5.22 2.93 -11.50
C ALA A 149 -4.10 3.28 -10.52
N ARG A 150 -4.22 2.76 -9.29
CA ARG A 150 -3.09 2.77 -8.35
C ARG A 150 -2.07 1.72 -8.76
N VAL A 151 -0.79 1.94 -8.43
CA VAL A 151 0.27 0.94 -8.72
C VAL A 151 -0.08 -0.43 -8.16
N SER A 152 -0.64 -0.51 -6.95
CA SER A 152 -1.07 -1.78 -6.35
C SER A 152 -2.24 -2.44 -7.09
N GLU A 153 -3.14 -1.66 -7.69
CA GLU A 153 -4.21 -2.17 -8.55
C GLU A 153 -3.62 -2.71 -9.85
N LEU A 154 -2.68 -1.97 -10.47
CA LEU A 154 -1.99 -2.35 -11.70
C LEU A 154 -1.31 -3.72 -11.57
N ILE A 155 -0.47 -3.90 -10.54
CA ILE A 155 0.27 -5.17 -10.34
C ILE A 155 -0.67 -6.34 -9.99
N GLY A 156 -1.88 -6.03 -9.49
CA GLY A 156 -2.92 -7.02 -9.17
C GLY A 156 -3.74 -7.51 -10.35
N ILE A 157 -3.65 -6.87 -11.53
CA ILE A 157 -4.49 -7.19 -12.70
C ILE A 157 -4.19 -8.61 -13.20
N ASN A 158 -5.28 -9.34 -13.52
CA ASN A 158 -5.23 -10.60 -14.24
C ASN A 158 -5.66 -10.40 -15.70
N LEU A 159 -5.30 -11.33 -16.57
CA LEU A 159 -5.78 -11.33 -17.96
C LEU A 159 -7.33 -11.32 -18.05
N SER A 160 -8.01 -12.02 -17.13
CA SER A 160 -9.47 -12.06 -17.06
C SER A 160 -10.14 -10.76 -16.61
N ASP A 161 -9.37 -9.76 -16.18
CA ASP A 161 -9.90 -8.45 -15.80
C ASP A 161 -10.00 -7.49 -17.02
N LEU A 162 -9.43 -7.90 -18.17
CA LEU A 162 -9.58 -7.21 -19.45
C LEU A 162 -10.74 -7.83 -20.24
N ASN A 163 -11.62 -6.99 -20.75
CA ASN A 163 -12.74 -7.42 -21.58
C ASN A 163 -12.90 -6.48 -22.77
N VAL A 164 -13.25 -7.03 -23.92
CA VAL A 164 -13.63 -6.25 -25.10
C VAL A 164 -15.16 -6.20 -25.17
N VAL A 165 -15.71 -5.01 -25.26
CA VAL A 165 -17.16 -4.76 -25.34
C VAL A 165 -17.46 -4.12 -26.68
N GLN A 166 -18.44 -4.67 -27.40
CA GLN A 166 -18.95 -4.08 -28.62
C GLN A 166 -19.90 -2.93 -28.27
N THR A 167 -19.69 -1.78 -28.88
CA THR A 167 -20.53 -0.58 -28.73
C THR A 167 -21.00 -0.12 -30.10
N ALA A 168 -21.92 0.83 -30.15
CA ALA A 168 -22.39 1.42 -31.42
C ALA A 168 -21.26 2.10 -32.21
N ASP A 169 -20.24 2.60 -31.51
CA ASP A 169 -19.10 3.32 -32.08
C ASP A 169 -17.86 2.43 -32.32
N GLY A 170 -17.99 1.11 -32.09
CA GLY A 170 -16.92 0.13 -32.26
C GLY A 170 -16.56 -0.63 -30.98
N GLU A 171 -15.39 -1.26 -30.99
CA GLU A 171 -14.87 -2.04 -29.86
C GLU A 171 -14.20 -1.16 -28.82
N ILE A 172 -14.53 -1.38 -27.55
CA ILE A 172 -13.89 -0.71 -26.43
C ILE A 172 -13.31 -1.78 -25.48
N THR A 173 -12.02 -1.69 -25.21
CA THR A 173 -11.41 -2.48 -24.15
C THR A 173 -11.78 -1.89 -22.80
N THR A 174 -12.25 -2.71 -21.88
CA THR A 174 -12.56 -2.34 -20.50
C THR A 174 -11.69 -3.11 -19.54
N LEU A 175 -11.38 -2.48 -18.40
CA LEU A 175 -10.54 -3.04 -17.35
C LEU A 175 -11.31 -3.03 -16.02
N LYS A 176 -11.38 -4.18 -15.38
CA LYS A 176 -11.86 -4.30 -14.00
C LYS A 176 -10.73 -4.10 -13.03
N LEU A 177 -10.85 -3.10 -12.18
CA LEU A 177 -9.88 -2.76 -11.11
C LEU A 177 -10.46 -3.08 -9.74
N ARG A 178 -9.63 -3.65 -8.86
CA ARG A 178 -9.97 -3.94 -7.47
C ARG A 178 -9.22 -3.00 -6.53
N GLY A 179 -9.96 -2.11 -5.88
CA GLY A 179 -9.43 -1.11 -4.96
C GLY A 179 -9.44 -1.53 -3.49
N LYS A 180 -9.18 -0.56 -2.62
CA LYS A 180 -9.23 -0.73 -1.16
C LYS A 180 -10.62 -1.21 -0.71
N GLY A 181 -10.64 -2.21 0.19
CA GLY A 181 -11.89 -2.77 0.72
C GLY A 181 -12.64 -3.64 -0.29
N SER A 182 -11.92 -4.28 -1.22
CA SER A 182 -12.50 -5.14 -2.28
C SER A 182 -13.52 -4.44 -3.17
N LYS A 183 -13.53 -3.10 -3.21
CA LYS A 183 -14.38 -2.35 -4.11
C LYS A 183 -13.88 -2.51 -5.54
N GLU A 184 -14.76 -2.94 -6.44
CA GLU A 184 -14.46 -3.08 -7.85
C GLU A 184 -14.99 -1.89 -8.65
N ARG A 185 -14.26 -1.50 -9.71
CA ARG A 185 -14.72 -0.56 -10.73
C ARG A 185 -14.28 -1.03 -12.10
N ILE A 186 -15.07 -0.73 -13.10
CA ILE A 186 -14.76 -0.96 -14.51
C ILE A 186 -14.45 0.40 -15.14
N VAL A 187 -13.35 0.46 -15.86
CA VAL A 187 -12.92 1.67 -16.58
C VAL A 187 -12.66 1.34 -18.06
N PRO A 188 -13.03 2.20 -19.00
CA PRO A 188 -12.62 2.04 -20.39
C PRO A 188 -11.14 2.35 -20.53
N LEU A 189 -10.46 1.65 -21.45
CA LEU A 189 -9.10 1.92 -21.85
C LEU A 189 -9.06 2.64 -23.20
N GLY A 190 -8.21 3.66 -23.28
CA GLY A 190 -7.94 4.31 -24.55
C GLY A 190 -7.16 3.40 -25.52
N SER A 191 -7.23 3.69 -26.82
CA SER A 191 -6.62 2.89 -27.87
C SER A 191 -5.10 2.70 -27.70
N PHE A 192 -4.40 3.71 -27.21
CA PHE A 192 -2.95 3.60 -26.94
C PHE A 192 -2.64 2.57 -25.87
N ALA A 193 -3.40 2.57 -24.76
CA ALA A 193 -3.22 1.61 -23.67
C ALA A 193 -3.57 0.19 -24.15
N SER A 194 -4.69 0.01 -24.86
CA SER A 194 -5.09 -1.29 -25.42
C SER A 194 -4.02 -1.84 -26.33
N LYS A 195 -3.52 -1.02 -27.29
CA LYS A 195 -2.45 -1.42 -28.19
C LYS A 195 -1.16 -1.79 -27.48
N ALA A 196 -0.74 -1.01 -26.49
CA ALA A 196 0.48 -1.28 -25.74
C ALA A 196 0.38 -2.59 -24.94
N ILE A 197 -0.78 -2.88 -24.37
CA ILE A 197 -1.06 -4.16 -23.68
C ILE A 197 -1.00 -5.32 -24.66
N ASP A 198 -1.61 -5.20 -25.84
CA ASP A 198 -1.58 -6.23 -26.87
C ASP A 198 -0.15 -6.49 -27.37
N ASP A 199 0.61 -5.44 -27.68
CA ASP A 199 2.03 -5.56 -28.06
C ASP A 199 2.85 -6.31 -26.99
N TYR A 200 2.63 -6.00 -25.72
CA TYR A 200 3.29 -6.72 -24.63
C TYR A 200 2.81 -8.18 -24.53
N CYS A 201 1.49 -8.42 -24.57
CA CYS A 201 0.91 -9.74 -24.42
C CYS A 201 1.32 -10.71 -25.54
N VAL A 202 1.46 -10.21 -26.76
CA VAL A 202 1.82 -11.01 -27.93
C VAL A 202 3.34 -11.22 -28.02
N ARG A 203 4.14 -10.17 -27.79
CA ARG A 203 5.57 -10.19 -28.12
C ARG A 203 6.47 -10.58 -26.96
N ILE A 204 6.09 -10.27 -25.73
CA ILE A 204 6.98 -10.38 -24.56
C ILE A 204 6.45 -11.35 -23.52
N ARG A 205 5.17 -11.25 -23.17
CA ARG A 205 4.59 -12.04 -22.10
C ARG A 205 4.76 -13.56 -22.26
N PRO A 206 4.63 -14.16 -23.47
CA PRO A 206 4.80 -15.61 -23.63
C PRO A 206 6.22 -16.09 -23.24
N GLY A 207 7.25 -15.33 -23.62
CA GLY A 207 8.64 -15.65 -23.26
C GLY A 207 8.93 -15.50 -21.76
N LEU A 208 8.24 -14.57 -21.08
CA LEU A 208 8.33 -14.46 -19.62
C LEU A 208 7.57 -15.60 -18.93
N LEU A 209 6.37 -15.93 -19.40
CA LEU A 209 5.56 -17.01 -18.87
C LEU A 209 6.26 -18.37 -18.94
N ALA A 210 7.00 -18.64 -20.02
CA ALA A 210 7.76 -19.87 -20.18
C ALA A 210 8.78 -20.12 -19.06
N LYS A 211 9.27 -19.06 -18.40
CA LYS A 211 10.20 -19.18 -17.27
C LYS A 211 9.53 -19.62 -15.97
N ASN A 212 8.22 -19.39 -15.81
CA ASN A 212 7.44 -19.83 -14.65
C ASN A 212 5.97 -20.06 -15.03
N PRO A 213 5.65 -21.22 -15.62
CA PRO A 213 4.30 -21.52 -16.12
C PRO A 213 3.21 -21.57 -15.04
N LYS A 214 3.58 -21.69 -13.76
CA LYS A 214 2.63 -21.81 -12.63
C LYS A 214 1.84 -20.53 -12.35
N ASN A 215 2.26 -19.38 -12.88
CA ASN A 215 1.63 -18.09 -12.58
C ASN A 215 1.12 -17.40 -13.86
N ASN A 216 0.19 -18.02 -14.53
CA ASN A 216 -0.28 -17.55 -15.85
C ASN A 216 -1.46 -16.58 -15.81
N SER A 217 -2.11 -16.33 -14.67
CA SER A 217 -3.25 -15.42 -14.59
C SER A 217 -2.87 -13.92 -14.58
N ALA A 218 -1.69 -13.57 -14.08
CA ALA A 218 -1.24 -12.19 -13.98
C ALA A 218 -1.06 -11.55 -15.37
N LEU A 219 -1.56 -10.32 -15.55
CA LEU A 219 -1.32 -9.56 -16.77
C LEU A 219 0.18 -9.25 -16.90
N PHE A 220 0.76 -8.60 -15.90
CA PHE A 220 2.16 -8.18 -15.92
C PHE A 220 3.08 -9.16 -15.16
N LEU A 221 4.13 -9.60 -15.84
CA LEU A 221 5.11 -10.55 -15.33
C LEU A 221 6.48 -9.88 -15.15
N ASN A 222 7.19 -10.27 -14.10
CA ASN A 222 8.57 -9.88 -13.88
C ASN A 222 9.53 -10.69 -14.79
N SER A 223 10.82 -10.38 -14.78
CA SER A 223 11.84 -11.04 -15.62
C SER A 223 12.00 -12.54 -15.34
N ARG A 224 11.48 -13.06 -14.22
CA ARG A 224 11.49 -14.48 -13.83
C ARG A 224 10.17 -15.18 -14.14
N GLY A 225 9.19 -14.52 -14.74
CA GLY A 225 7.88 -15.07 -15.08
C GLY A 225 6.86 -15.07 -13.96
N GLY A 226 7.18 -14.56 -12.78
CA GLY A 226 6.23 -14.34 -11.69
C GLY A 226 5.47 -13.02 -11.84
N ARG A 227 4.39 -12.84 -11.06
CA ARG A 227 3.71 -11.53 -10.94
C ARG A 227 4.72 -10.47 -10.47
N ILE A 228 4.59 -9.23 -10.92
CA ILE A 228 5.39 -8.09 -10.47
C ILE A 228 5.09 -7.80 -9.00
#